data_5d4eeefad9c75859775bd3aab881b035
#
_entry.id   5d4eeefad9c75859775bd3aab881b035
#
_cell.length_a   1.000
_cell.length_b   1.000
_cell.length_c   1.000
_cell.angle_alpha   90.00
_cell.angle_beta   90.00
_cell.angle_gamma   90.00
#
_symmetry.space_group_name_H-M   'P 1'
#
loop_
_entity.id
_entity.type
_entity.pdbx_description
1 polymer ?
#
loop_
_entity_poly.entity_id
_entity_poly.type
_entity_poly.pdbx_seq_one_letter_code
_entity_poly.pdbx_strand_id
1 'polypeptide(L)'
;MKKAFLILLISAAGAGAAAQTSLDECIRLACDNYPQVKEMSLIEATGNYDISSAGMAWIPQLSISGKASWQSQVVEMPFEMPGVDFNIPHDQYVITADLTQQIWDGGATRSRKELSAAGTDVKKKQLETSLYSLKARVENVYLGVILIDRQIELNKLLEKSLLRSKEDASAMVSEGMALSTDLDQISVNILNCLQQRSALESDRQSYLKVLGLLTGRDMTEETLIAPETTSVEGSYDFSQRPEMSLYAAQLEQSELQLKQINTQISPKLNLNLQGGYGRPGMNMLSGDFSGYFVAALKFQWNIGALYTRDNDIRKAKADAARIELDRETFLLNSSIEAEQKMNEIKKARDVLTQDADIISLRKRIRETGETQYKEGAIKMSDFLSLLDEEYKALASESLHRVQLIMSIYDYKNTTGQTL
;
A
#
# COMPACT_ATOMS: atom_id res chain seq x y z
N MET A 1 50.53 -0.18 32.26
CA MET A 1 50.72 -0.83 30.95
C MET A 1 49.62 -0.28 30.04
N LYS A 2 50.02 0.69 29.18
CA LYS A 2 49.13 1.39 28.24
C LYS A 2 48.96 0.52 26.99
N LYS A 3 47.73 0.12 26.66
CA LYS A 3 47.38 -0.48 25.36
C LYS A 3 46.85 0.62 24.45
N ALA A 4 47.68 0.99 23.46
CA ALA A 4 47.31 1.88 22.38
C ALA A 4 46.36 1.13 21.41
N PHE A 5 45.17 1.67 21.20
CA PHE A 5 44.23 1.22 20.17
C PHE A 5 44.55 1.98 18.88
N LEU A 6 45.14 1.27 17.91
CA LEU A 6 45.45 1.77 16.57
C LEU A 6 44.14 1.71 15.75
N ILE A 7 43.49 2.87 15.55
CA ILE A 7 42.35 2.99 14.63
C ILE A 7 42.90 3.12 13.23
N LEU A 8 42.79 2.05 12.43
CA LEU A 8 43.10 2.03 11.01
C LEU A 8 41.95 2.69 10.24
N LEU A 9 42.15 3.95 9.85
CA LEU A 9 41.24 4.66 8.93
C LEU A 9 41.47 4.10 7.52
N ILE A 10 40.63 3.18 7.09
CA ILE A 10 40.55 2.77 5.68
C ILE A 10 39.76 3.85 4.96
N SER A 11 40.46 4.80 4.34
CA SER A 11 39.89 5.70 3.35
C SER A 11 39.64 4.88 2.08
N ALA A 12 38.45 4.36 1.89
CA ALA A 12 38.00 3.85 0.60
C ALA A 12 37.79 5.06 -0.33
N ALA A 13 38.78 5.36 -1.14
CA ALA A 13 38.63 6.18 -2.32
C ALA A 13 37.75 5.38 -3.30
N GLY A 14 36.47 5.56 -3.21
CA GLY A 14 35.50 5.09 -4.19
C GLY A 14 35.66 5.89 -5.46
N ALA A 15 36.39 5.33 -6.45
CA ALA A 15 36.27 5.76 -7.83
C ALA A 15 34.78 5.69 -8.16
N GLY A 16 34.20 6.81 -8.64
CA GLY A 16 32.79 6.86 -9.05
C GLY A 16 32.55 5.98 -10.28
N ALA A 17 32.39 4.69 -10.06
CA ALA A 17 31.61 3.86 -10.96
C ALA A 17 30.17 4.38 -10.83
N ALA A 18 29.59 4.90 -11.91
CA ALA A 18 28.16 5.21 -11.95
C ALA A 18 27.44 3.99 -11.40
N ALA A 19 26.79 4.13 -10.25
CA ALA A 19 26.11 3.02 -9.62
C ALA A 19 24.97 2.60 -10.56
N GLN A 20 25.04 1.36 -11.02
CA GLN A 20 23.97 0.80 -11.86
C GLN A 20 22.91 0.24 -10.93
N THR A 21 21.70 0.83 -10.96
CA THR A 21 20.60 0.43 -10.08
C THR A 21 19.60 -0.41 -10.88
N SER A 22 19.28 -1.59 -10.36
CA SER A 22 18.29 -2.47 -10.97
C SER A 22 16.84 -2.09 -10.54
N LEU A 23 15.85 -2.57 -11.30
CA LEU A 23 14.44 -2.37 -10.96
C LEU A 23 14.09 -3.00 -9.60
N ASP A 24 14.58 -4.22 -9.33
CA ASP A 24 14.33 -4.92 -8.06
C ASP A 24 14.89 -4.15 -6.86
N GLU A 25 16.06 -3.55 -7.02
CA GLU A 25 16.65 -2.70 -5.98
C GLU A 25 15.79 -1.45 -5.74
N CYS A 26 15.29 -0.81 -6.80
CA CYS A 26 14.38 0.33 -6.67
C CYS A 26 13.08 -0.05 -5.96
N ILE A 27 12.49 -1.20 -6.29
CA ILE A 27 11.29 -1.71 -5.62
C ILE A 27 11.56 -1.96 -4.14
N ARG A 28 12.66 -2.63 -3.80
CA ARG A 28 13.06 -2.89 -2.41
C ARG A 28 13.26 -1.60 -1.63
N LEU A 29 14.03 -0.65 -2.18
CA LEU A 29 14.26 0.66 -1.54
C LEU A 29 12.96 1.44 -1.35
N ALA A 30 12.06 1.40 -2.34
CA ALA A 30 10.77 2.07 -2.24
C ALA A 30 9.90 1.43 -1.15
N CYS A 31 9.87 0.10 -1.05
CA CYS A 31 9.16 -0.59 0.04
C CYS A 31 9.74 -0.23 1.42
N ASP A 32 11.08 -0.12 1.54
CA ASP A 32 11.72 0.23 2.81
C ASP A 32 11.48 1.70 3.21
N ASN A 33 11.43 2.61 2.24
CA ASN A 33 11.29 4.05 2.46
C ASN A 33 9.84 4.52 2.60
N TYR A 34 8.87 3.79 2.06
CA TYR A 34 7.48 4.26 1.98
C TYR A 34 6.88 4.44 3.37
N PRO A 35 6.31 5.62 3.70
CA PRO A 35 5.85 5.91 5.07
C PRO A 35 4.84 4.91 5.63
N GLN A 36 3.99 4.31 4.77
CA GLN A 36 3.01 3.31 5.18
C GLN A 36 3.65 2.03 5.71
N VAL A 37 4.90 1.71 5.39
CA VAL A 37 5.59 0.54 5.95
C VAL A 37 5.72 0.65 7.48
N LYS A 38 5.90 1.88 7.99
CA LYS A 38 5.93 2.14 9.44
C LYS A 38 4.58 1.90 10.11
N GLU A 39 3.48 1.92 9.35
CA GLU A 39 2.14 1.61 9.84
C GLU A 39 2.04 0.15 10.34
N MET A 40 2.82 -0.78 9.77
CA MET A 40 2.86 -2.18 10.21
C MET A 40 3.14 -2.30 11.70
N SER A 41 4.17 -1.60 12.19
CA SER A 41 4.54 -1.61 13.62
C SER A 41 3.47 -0.96 14.49
N LEU A 42 2.77 0.05 14.01
CA LEU A 42 1.68 0.71 14.72
C LEU A 42 0.44 -0.18 14.80
N ILE A 43 0.10 -0.89 13.71
CA ILE A 43 -0.98 -1.89 13.68
C ILE A 43 -0.68 -2.99 14.71
N GLU A 44 0.54 -3.51 14.76
CA GLU A 44 0.96 -4.52 15.73
C GLU A 44 0.88 -4.03 17.18
N ALA A 45 1.41 -2.84 17.43
CA ALA A 45 1.37 -2.23 18.76
C ALA A 45 -0.09 -2.02 19.22
N THR A 46 -0.94 -1.46 18.34
CA THR A 46 -2.36 -1.24 18.64
C THR A 46 -3.09 -2.56 18.90
N GLY A 47 -2.86 -3.59 18.06
CA GLY A 47 -3.43 -4.91 18.25
C GLY A 47 -3.03 -5.56 19.58
N ASN A 48 -1.75 -5.43 19.96
CA ASN A 48 -1.26 -5.91 21.26
C ASN A 48 -1.91 -5.17 22.43
N TYR A 49 -2.15 -3.85 22.31
CA TYR A 49 -2.88 -3.09 23.32
C TYR A 49 -4.34 -3.52 23.42
N ASP A 50 -5.00 -3.76 22.30
CA ASP A 50 -6.39 -4.23 22.27
C ASP A 50 -6.53 -5.62 22.92
N ILE A 51 -5.61 -6.55 22.61
CA ILE A 51 -5.57 -7.88 23.21
C ILE A 51 -5.28 -7.79 24.72
N SER A 52 -4.34 -6.93 25.12
CA SER A 52 -4.02 -6.68 26.53
C SER A 52 -5.23 -6.10 27.26
N SER A 53 -5.86 -5.06 26.68
CA SER A 53 -7.05 -4.41 27.25
C SER A 53 -8.23 -5.39 27.39
N ALA A 54 -8.44 -6.27 26.40
CA ALA A 54 -9.43 -7.34 26.54
C ALA A 54 -9.12 -8.28 27.71
N GLY A 55 -7.82 -8.53 27.99
CA GLY A 55 -7.37 -9.33 29.12
C GLY A 55 -7.63 -8.71 30.48
N MET A 56 -7.70 -7.39 30.57
CA MET A 56 -7.93 -6.68 31.84
C MET A 56 -9.31 -6.94 32.43
N ALA A 57 -10.24 -7.54 31.67
CA ALA A 57 -11.53 -7.99 32.19
C ALA A 57 -11.42 -9.02 33.35
N TRP A 58 -10.28 -9.74 33.44
CA TRP A 58 -9.98 -10.68 34.55
C TRP A 58 -9.34 -10.02 35.76
N ILE A 59 -9.01 -8.74 35.71
CA ILE A 59 -8.50 -8.00 36.89
C ILE A 59 -9.69 -7.51 37.69
N PRO A 60 -9.63 -7.56 39.04
CA PRO A 60 -10.68 -6.99 39.87
C PRO A 60 -10.98 -5.52 39.51
N GLN A 61 -12.23 -5.23 39.24
CA GLN A 61 -12.68 -3.88 38.88
C GLN A 61 -13.14 -3.17 40.17
N LEU A 62 -12.43 -2.12 40.58
CA LEU A 62 -12.77 -1.29 41.72
C LEU A 62 -13.45 -0.01 41.24
N SER A 63 -14.63 0.26 41.77
CA SER A 63 -15.34 1.51 41.57
C SER A 63 -15.70 2.13 42.92
N ILE A 64 -15.61 3.45 43.00
CA ILE A 64 -16.02 4.24 44.18
C ILE A 64 -17.14 5.13 43.71
N SER A 65 -18.29 5.10 44.42
CA SER A 65 -19.43 5.92 44.13
C SER A 65 -19.93 6.64 45.39
N GLY A 66 -20.46 7.83 45.22
CA GLY A 66 -21.06 8.62 46.28
C GLY A 66 -22.45 9.08 45.88
N LYS A 67 -23.40 8.96 46.78
CA LYS A 67 -24.77 9.44 46.57
C LYS A 67 -25.18 10.34 47.75
N ALA A 68 -25.70 11.51 47.44
CA ALA A 68 -26.44 12.36 48.37
C ALA A 68 -27.86 12.50 47.85
N SER A 69 -28.84 12.20 48.63
CA SER A 69 -30.27 12.30 48.25
C SER A 69 -31.09 12.87 49.36
N TRP A 70 -32.15 13.58 49.04
CA TRP A 70 -33.20 14.02 49.90
C TRP A 70 -34.49 13.32 49.49
N GLN A 71 -35.23 12.75 50.49
CA GLN A 71 -36.45 12.01 50.23
C GLN A 71 -37.63 12.81 50.81
N SER A 72 -38.72 12.97 50.07
CA SER A 72 -39.94 13.62 50.53
C SER A 72 -40.67 12.81 51.59
N GLN A 73 -40.47 11.48 51.58
CA GLN A 73 -41.04 10.54 52.53
C GLN A 73 -39.97 9.58 52.99
N VAL A 74 -39.99 9.19 54.25
CA VAL A 74 -39.12 8.20 54.87
C VAL A 74 -39.91 7.00 55.34
N VAL A 75 -39.25 5.91 55.68
CA VAL A 75 -39.91 4.73 56.25
C VAL A 75 -40.45 5.09 57.60
N GLU A 76 -41.78 4.95 57.81
CA GLU A 76 -42.48 5.14 59.06
C GLU A 76 -42.92 3.78 59.59
N MET A 77 -42.76 3.54 60.91
CA MET A 77 -43.25 2.33 61.55
C MET A 77 -44.74 2.50 61.86
N PRO A 78 -45.61 1.51 61.51
CA PRO A 78 -47.03 1.61 61.76
C PRO A 78 -47.46 1.44 63.21
N PHE A 79 -46.50 1.34 64.15
CA PHE A 79 -46.70 1.18 65.59
C PHE A 79 -45.61 1.91 66.36
N GLU A 80 -46.00 2.52 67.48
CA GLU A 80 -45.08 3.16 68.43
C GLU A 80 -44.56 2.11 69.47
N MET A 81 -43.23 2.04 69.62
CA MET A 81 -42.61 1.24 70.68
C MET A 81 -42.19 2.18 71.82
N PRO A 82 -42.65 1.96 73.04
CA PRO A 82 -42.23 2.78 74.22
C PRO A 82 -40.71 2.74 74.41
N GLY A 83 -40.07 3.91 74.30
CA GLY A 83 -38.62 4.07 74.47
C GLY A 83 -37.73 3.89 73.24
N VAL A 84 -38.31 3.76 72.08
CA VAL A 84 -37.56 3.71 70.79
C VAL A 84 -38.04 4.80 69.88
N ASP A 85 -37.20 5.80 69.60
CA ASP A 85 -37.47 6.86 68.67
C ASP A 85 -36.84 6.54 67.31
N PHE A 86 -37.65 6.26 66.28
CA PHE A 86 -37.17 6.00 64.90
C PHE A 86 -37.16 7.31 64.10
N ASN A 87 -36.17 8.14 64.38
CA ASN A 87 -36.03 9.39 63.63
C ASN A 87 -35.13 9.13 62.40
N ILE A 88 -35.76 8.75 61.27
CA ILE A 88 -35.09 8.53 60.00
C ILE A 88 -34.98 9.87 59.27
N PRO A 89 -33.77 10.38 58.99
CA PRO A 89 -33.59 11.65 58.33
C PRO A 89 -33.97 11.61 56.84
N HIS A 90 -34.59 12.66 56.35
CA HIS A 90 -34.91 12.83 54.93
C HIS A 90 -33.70 12.94 54.04
N ASP A 91 -32.56 13.41 54.54
CA ASP A 91 -31.30 13.51 53.88
C ASP A 91 -30.47 12.22 54.05
N GLN A 92 -29.99 11.66 52.93
CA GLN A 92 -29.24 10.43 52.94
C GLN A 92 -27.93 10.64 52.20
N TYR A 93 -26.86 10.08 52.73
CA TYR A 93 -25.52 10.16 52.23
C TYR A 93 -24.89 8.76 52.26
N VAL A 94 -24.32 8.33 51.14
CA VAL A 94 -23.59 7.08 51.10
C VAL A 94 -22.37 7.17 50.18
N ILE A 95 -21.25 6.64 50.62
CA ILE A 95 -20.07 6.36 49.83
C ILE A 95 -19.89 4.85 49.80
N THR A 96 -19.75 4.27 48.61
CA THR A 96 -19.49 2.83 48.43
C THR A 96 -18.21 2.62 47.65
N ALA A 97 -17.47 1.59 48.01
CA ALA A 97 -16.38 1.01 47.23
C ALA A 97 -16.78 -0.39 46.82
N ASP A 98 -16.94 -0.58 45.51
CA ASP A 98 -17.43 -1.81 44.90
C ASP A 98 -16.28 -2.50 44.15
N LEU A 99 -15.90 -3.71 44.59
CA LEU A 99 -14.92 -4.57 43.93
C LEU A 99 -15.67 -5.69 43.22
N THR A 100 -15.60 -5.71 41.87
CA THR A 100 -16.17 -6.78 41.05
C THR A 100 -15.06 -7.63 40.46
N GLN A 101 -15.05 -8.92 40.79
CA GLN A 101 -14.14 -9.92 40.24
C GLN A 101 -14.93 -10.89 39.34
N GLN A 102 -14.54 -10.94 38.05
CA GLN A 102 -15.07 -11.94 37.13
C GLN A 102 -14.49 -13.31 37.47
N ILE A 103 -15.39 -14.30 37.75
CA ILE A 103 -15.03 -15.69 38.03
C ILE A 103 -15.18 -16.54 36.79
N TRP A 104 -16.22 -16.28 36.01
CA TRP A 104 -16.48 -16.98 34.75
C TRP A 104 -17.34 -16.12 33.83
N ASP A 105 -16.95 -16.05 32.55
CA ASP A 105 -17.56 -15.17 31.55
C ASP A 105 -18.10 -15.92 30.31
N GLY A 106 -18.15 -17.25 30.38
CA GLY A 106 -18.62 -18.06 29.22
C GLY A 106 -17.66 -18.02 28.01
N GLY A 107 -16.41 -17.61 28.20
CA GLY A 107 -15.42 -17.49 27.13
C GLY A 107 -15.43 -16.14 26.39
N ALA A 108 -16.18 -15.14 26.87
CA ALA A 108 -16.32 -13.85 26.20
C ALA A 108 -14.98 -13.11 26.09
N THR A 109 -14.16 -13.10 27.12
CA THR A 109 -12.82 -12.48 27.11
C THR A 109 -11.88 -13.17 26.11
N ARG A 110 -11.89 -14.50 26.07
CA ARG A 110 -11.08 -15.28 25.13
C ARG A 110 -11.51 -14.96 23.69
N SER A 111 -12.80 -15.03 23.41
CA SER A 111 -13.36 -14.73 22.09
C SER A 111 -13.05 -13.30 21.64
N ARG A 112 -13.10 -12.31 22.56
CA ARG A 112 -12.71 -10.93 22.27
C ARG A 112 -11.24 -10.80 21.91
N LYS A 113 -10.34 -11.51 22.61
CA LYS A 113 -8.90 -11.52 22.29
C LYS A 113 -8.65 -12.13 20.91
N GLU A 114 -9.27 -13.26 20.61
CA GLU A 114 -9.16 -13.94 19.31
C GLU A 114 -9.66 -13.01 18.17
N LEU A 115 -10.81 -12.36 18.36
CA LEU A 115 -11.36 -11.43 17.39
C LEU A 115 -10.48 -10.18 17.20
N SER A 116 -9.90 -9.64 18.27
CA SER A 116 -8.97 -8.52 18.20
C SER A 116 -7.69 -8.89 17.44
N ALA A 117 -7.17 -10.10 17.68
CA ALA A 117 -6.01 -10.62 16.94
C ALA A 117 -6.30 -10.76 15.44
N ALA A 118 -7.44 -11.37 15.08
CA ALA A 118 -7.86 -11.50 13.69
C ALA A 118 -8.11 -10.14 13.02
N GLY A 119 -8.72 -9.18 13.74
CA GLY A 119 -8.89 -7.81 13.24
C GLY A 119 -7.55 -7.10 12.98
N THR A 120 -6.54 -7.38 13.78
CA THR A 120 -5.18 -6.88 13.56
C THR A 120 -4.56 -7.52 12.33
N ASP A 121 -4.76 -8.83 12.12
CA ASP A 121 -4.26 -9.53 10.94
C ASP A 121 -4.91 -9.01 9.65
N VAL A 122 -6.22 -8.79 9.65
CA VAL A 122 -6.92 -8.15 8.51
C VAL A 122 -6.30 -6.80 8.16
N LYS A 123 -6.00 -5.95 9.16
CA LYS A 123 -5.35 -4.64 8.92
C LYS A 123 -3.95 -4.80 8.32
N LYS A 124 -3.17 -5.78 8.79
CA LYS A 124 -1.85 -6.10 8.23
C LYS A 124 -1.96 -6.53 6.76
N LYS A 125 -2.88 -7.43 6.44
CA LYS A 125 -3.11 -7.90 5.07
C LYS A 125 -3.62 -6.79 4.15
N GLN A 126 -4.41 -5.88 4.67
CA GLN A 126 -4.86 -4.70 3.94
C GLN A 126 -3.69 -3.74 3.62
N LEU A 127 -2.77 -3.55 4.56
CA LEU A 127 -1.56 -2.78 4.33
C LEU A 127 -0.66 -3.46 3.28
N GLU A 128 -0.45 -4.79 3.36
CA GLU A 128 0.28 -5.57 2.35
C GLU A 128 -0.30 -5.37 0.94
N THR A 129 -1.63 -5.40 0.82
CA THR A 129 -2.35 -5.14 -0.46
C THR A 129 -2.10 -3.71 -0.96
N SER A 130 -2.11 -2.72 -0.06
CA SER A 130 -1.82 -1.32 -0.41
C SER A 130 -0.38 -1.15 -0.88
N LEU A 131 0.58 -1.79 -0.22
CA LEU A 131 2.00 -1.75 -0.59
C LEU A 131 2.28 -2.46 -1.91
N TYR A 132 1.47 -3.45 -2.28
CA TYR A 132 1.59 -4.13 -3.56
C TYR A 132 1.41 -3.19 -4.75
N SER A 133 0.52 -2.21 -4.66
CA SER A 133 0.32 -1.19 -5.70
C SER A 133 1.52 -0.25 -5.87
N LEU A 134 2.36 -0.08 -4.83
CA LEU A 134 3.58 0.72 -4.88
C LEU A 134 4.58 0.12 -5.88
N LYS A 135 4.66 -1.22 -5.96
CA LYS A 135 5.52 -1.93 -6.90
C LYS A 135 5.25 -1.50 -8.34
N ALA A 136 4.01 -1.57 -8.80
CA ALA A 136 3.61 -1.14 -10.15
C ALA A 136 3.95 0.34 -10.42
N ARG A 137 3.82 1.21 -9.40
CA ARG A 137 4.18 2.61 -9.52
C ARG A 137 5.68 2.82 -9.73
N VAL A 138 6.53 2.08 -9.00
CA VAL A 138 7.99 2.13 -9.17
C VAL A 138 8.38 1.61 -10.55
N GLU A 139 7.80 0.50 -11.00
CA GLU A 139 8.03 -0.10 -12.32
C GLU A 139 7.72 0.90 -13.44
N ASN A 140 6.58 1.56 -13.40
CA ASN A 140 6.19 2.55 -14.41
C ASN A 140 7.14 3.73 -14.48
N VAL A 141 7.57 4.27 -13.34
CA VAL A 141 8.53 5.39 -13.31
C VAL A 141 9.90 4.94 -13.81
N TYR A 142 10.37 3.77 -13.37
CA TYR A 142 11.66 3.20 -13.78
C TYR A 142 11.72 2.96 -15.30
N LEU A 143 10.71 2.28 -15.85
CA LEU A 143 10.63 1.99 -17.29
C LEU A 143 10.44 3.27 -18.12
N GLY A 144 9.78 4.29 -17.56
CA GLY A 144 9.70 5.62 -18.14
C GLY A 144 11.10 6.26 -18.33
N VAL A 145 11.99 6.15 -17.34
CA VAL A 145 13.39 6.61 -17.47
C VAL A 145 14.13 5.84 -18.56
N ILE A 146 13.99 4.51 -18.60
CA ILE A 146 14.61 3.66 -19.63
C ILE A 146 14.17 4.10 -21.03
N LEU A 147 12.89 4.39 -21.23
CA LEU A 147 12.38 4.88 -22.51
C LEU A 147 13.01 6.22 -22.88
N ILE A 148 13.05 7.17 -21.95
CA ILE A 148 13.60 8.50 -22.16
C ILE A 148 15.12 8.41 -22.46
N ASP A 149 15.84 7.58 -21.75
CA ASP A 149 17.28 7.35 -22.01
C ASP A 149 17.51 6.84 -23.43
N ARG A 150 16.67 5.93 -23.90
CA ARG A 150 16.76 5.43 -25.28
C ARG A 150 16.42 6.50 -26.31
N GLN A 151 15.42 7.35 -26.04
CA GLN A 151 15.07 8.47 -26.92
C GLN A 151 16.19 9.52 -26.98
N ILE A 152 16.87 9.82 -25.86
CA ILE A 152 18.04 10.71 -25.84
C ILE A 152 19.17 10.13 -26.67
N GLU A 153 19.43 8.82 -26.56
CA GLU A 153 20.46 8.15 -27.36
C GLU A 153 20.18 8.27 -28.87
N LEU A 154 18.94 7.96 -29.28
CA LEU A 154 18.52 8.08 -30.67
C LEU A 154 18.59 9.53 -31.18
N ASN A 155 18.21 10.50 -30.36
CA ASN A 155 18.30 11.92 -30.68
C ASN A 155 19.75 12.36 -30.91
N LYS A 156 20.69 11.88 -30.08
CA LYS A 156 22.14 12.13 -30.30
C LYS A 156 22.65 11.51 -31.59
N LEU A 157 22.15 10.34 -31.98
CA LEU A 157 22.50 9.72 -33.25
C LEU A 157 21.96 10.53 -34.44
N LEU A 158 20.72 11.03 -34.35
CA LEU A 158 20.12 11.91 -35.35
C LEU A 158 20.92 13.22 -35.50
N GLU A 159 21.26 13.90 -34.39
CA GLU A 159 22.08 15.09 -34.38
C GLU A 159 23.41 14.86 -35.11
N LYS A 160 24.10 13.75 -34.77
CA LYS A 160 25.37 13.38 -35.41
C LYS A 160 25.22 13.20 -36.92
N SER A 161 24.12 12.60 -37.38
CA SER A 161 23.82 12.44 -38.81
C SER A 161 23.55 13.78 -39.48
N LEU A 162 22.78 14.67 -38.84
CA LEU A 162 22.50 16.02 -39.33
C LEU A 162 23.76 16.89 -39.42
N LEU A 163 24.65 16.81 -38.44
CA LEU A 163 25.93 17.54 -38.46
C LEU A 163 26.81 17.08 -39.59
N ARG A 164 26.89 15.77 -39.91
CA ARG A 164 27.59 15.24 -41.06
C ARG A 164 26.98 15.74 -42.37
N SER A 165 25.65 15.69 -42.47
CA SER A 165 24.93 16.20 -43.66
C SER A 165 25.17 17.70 -43.87
N LYS A 166 25.32 18.49 -42.78
CA LYS A 166 25.64 19.91 -42.85
C LYS A 166 27.05 20.14 -43.40
N GLU A 167 28.03 19.31 -43.00
CA GLU A 167 29.40 19.37 -43.48
C GLU A 167 29.49 19.05 -44.99
N ASP A 168 28.82 17.94 -45.41
CA ASP A 168 28.70 17.56 -46.81
C ASP A 168 28.03 18.66 -47.65
N ALA A 169 26.89 19.21 -47.20
CA ALA A 169 26.18 20.27 -47.88
C ALA A 169 26.99 21.58 -47.97
N SER A 170 27.79 21.91 -46.90
CA SER A 170 28.65 23.10 -46.92
C SER A 170 29.74 23.00 -47.99
N ALA A 171 30.33 21.84 -48.21
CA ALA A 171 31.27 21.58 -49.27
C ALA A 171 30.57 21.77 -50.66
N MET A 172 29.39 21.20 -50.86
CA MET A 172 28.63 21.32 -52.09
C MET A 172 28.20 22.78 -52.42
N VAL A 173 27.84 23.56 -51.38
CA VAL A 173 27.51 25.00 -51.56
C VAL A 173 28.76 25.79 -51.96
N SER A 174 29.95 25.50 -51.39
CA SER A 174 31.18 26.16 -51.73
C SER A 174 31.62 25.89 -53.19
N GLU A 175 31.26 24.72 -53.72
CA GLU A 175 31.49 24.31 -55.10
C GLU A 175 30.40 24.76 -56.08
N GLY A 176 29.34 25.43 -55.57
CA GLY A 176 28.20 25.88 -56.35
C GLY A 176 27.21 24.78 -56.76
N MET A 177 27.31 23.60 -56.15
CA MET A 177 26.45 22.43 -56.45
C MET A 177 25.18 22.34 -55.58
N ALA A 178 25.09 23.12 -54.50
CA ALA A 178 23.93 23.17 -53.61
C ALA A 178 23.56 24.63 -53.26
N LEU A 179 22.38 24.86 -52.73
CA LEU A 179 21.89 26.18 -52.34
C LEU A 179 22.22 26.47 -50.86
N SER A 180 22.44 27.75 -50.54
CA SER A 180 22.59 28.17 -49.13
C SER A 180 21.36 27.86 -48.27
N THR A 181 20.16 27.84 -48.88
CA THR A 181 18.92 27.43 -48.22
C THR A 181 18.94 25.99 -47.74
N ASP A 182 19.73 25.09 -48.33
CA ASP A 182 19.90 23.72 -47.89
C ASP A 182 20.63 23.66 -46.54
N LEU A 183 21.64 24.52 -46.35
CA LEU A 183 22.33 24.67 -45.02
C LEU A 183 21.39 25.22 -43.97
N ASP A 184 20.49 26.14 -44.31
CA ASP A 184 19.50 26.70 -43.38
C ASP A 184 18.50 25.62 -42.96
N GLN A 185 18.03 24.79 -43.91
CA GLN A 185 17.13 23.67 -43.60
C GLN A 185 17.77 22.65 -42.63
N ILE A 186 19.02 22.23 -42.86
CA ILE A 186 19.74 21.35 -41.97
C ILE A 186 19.92 22.00 -40.59
N SER A 187 20.26 23.30 -40.57
CA SER A 187 20.46 24.02 -39.30
C SER A 187 19.18 24.12 -38.49
N VAL A 188 18.02 24.33 -39.11
CA VAL A 188 16.72 24.25 -38.43
C VAL A 188 16.47 22.86 -37.87
N ASN A 189 16.75 21.79 -38.59
CA ASN A 189 16.58 20.42 -38.06
C ASN A 189 17.54 20.11 -36.89
N ILE A 190 18.77 20.61 -36.91
CA ILE A 190 19.70 20.51 -35.78
C ILE A 190 19.15 21.24 -34.55
N LEU A 191 18.61 22.47 -34.74
CA LEU A 191 18.01 23.22 -33.62
C LEU A 191 16.77 22.51 -33.07
N ASN A 192 15.92 21.95 -33.91
CA ASN A 192 14.78 21.13 -33.47
C ASN A 192 15.25 19.91 -32.68
N CYS A 193 16.29 19.22 -33.13
CA CYS A 193 16.89 18.08 -32.46
C CYS A 193 17.44 18.47 -31.06
N LEU A 194 18.13 19.60 -30.95
CA LEU A 194 18.62 20.14 -29.67
C LEU A 194 17.48 20.51 -28.72
N GLN A 195 16.43 21.14 -29.26
CA GLN A 195 15.25 21.48 -28.46
C GLN A 195 14.56 20.23 -27.89
N GLN A 196 14.37 19.22 -28.76
CA GLN A 196 13.81 17.92 -28.33
C GLN A 196 14.67 17.25 -27.27
N ARG A 197 15.99 17.26 -27.43
CA ARG A 197 16.91 16.71 -26.43
C ARG A 197 16.81 17.41 -25.09
N SER A 198 16.74 18.75 -25.08
CA SER A 198 16.58 19.53 -23.85
C SER A 198 15.28 19.17 -23.12
N ALA A 199 14.19 18.95 -23.84
CA ALA A 199 12.92 18.49 -23.28
C ALA A 199 13.06 17.08 -22.66
N LEU A 200 13.64 16.13 -23.40
CA LEU A 200 13.88 14.76 -22.92
C LEU A 200 14.77 14.72 -21.68
N GLU A 201 15.83 15.53 -21.63
CA GLU A 201 16.72 15.62 -20.46
C GLU A 201 16.00 16.19 -19.24
N SER A 202 15.11 17.17 -19.44
CA SER A 202 14.24 17.72 -18.38
C SER A 202 13.26 16.67 -17.87
N ASP A 203 12.62 15.93 -18.75
CA ASP A 203 11.69 14.85 -18.40
C ASP A 203 12.43 13.73 -17.65
N ARG A 204 13.63 13.34 -18.12
CA ARG A 204 14.48 12.37 -17.43
C ARG A 204 14.76 12.77 -15.98
N GLN A 205 15.18 14.02 -15.77
CA GLN A 205 15.43 14.53 -14.42
C GLN A 205 14.17 14.51 -13.54
N SER A 206 13.03 14.83 -14.11
CA SER A 206 11.74 14.78 -13.41
C SER A 206 11.42 13.35 -12.95
N TYR A 207 11.54 12.37 -13.85
CA TYR A 207 11.30 10.95 -13.52
C TYR A 207 12.30 10.43 -12.48
N LEU A 208 13.59 10.77 -12.59
CA LEU A 208 14.60 10.38 -11.60
C LEU A 208 14.36 11.01 -10.23
N LYS A 209 13.89 12.27 -10.17
CA LYS A 209 13.46 12.89 -8.91
C LYS A 209 12.26 12.17 -8.29
N VAL A 210 11.27 11.79 -9.10
CA VAL A 210 10.12 11.00 -8.61
C VAL A 210 10.60 9.64 -8.08
N LEU A 211 11.48 8.96 -8.82
CA LEU A 211 12.07 7.70 -8.38
C LEU A 211 12.87 7.88 -7.07
N GLY A 212 13.63 8.97 -6.94
CA GLY A 212 14.34 9.34 -5.73
C GLY A 212 13.42 9.57 -4.53
N LEU A 213 12.27 10.24 -4.73
CA LEU A 213 11.26 10.40 -3.68
C LEU A 213 10.64 9.06 -3.25
N LEU A 214 10.42 8.14 -4.19
CA LEU A 214 9.89 6.81 -3.89
C LEU A 214 10.92 5.95 -3.14
N THR A 215 12.18 5.94 -3.59
CA THR A 215 13.25 5.10 -3.02
C THR A 215 13.95 5.71 -1.79
N GLY A 216 13.73 7.00 -1.53
CA GLY A 216 14.40 7.72 -0.44
C GLY A 216 15.90 7.99 -0.69
N ARG A 217 16.37 7.81 -1.93
CA ARG A 217 17.75 7.99 -2.35
C ARG A 217 17.82 8.97 -3.52
N ASP A 218 18.84 9.81 -3.58
CA ASP A 218 19.06 10.64 -4.76
C ASP A 218 19.44 9.76 -5.97
N MET A 219 18.60 9.79 -7.00
CA MET A 219 18.73 9.00 -8.22
C MET A 219 19.12 9.86 -9.44
N THR A 220 19.41 11.16 -9.26
CA THR A 220 19.57 12.12 -10.36
C THR A 220 20.75 11.81 -11.28
N GLU A 221 21.81 11.18 -10.77
CA GLU A 221 23.00 10.79 -11.52
C GLU A 221 23.12 9.28 -11.78
N GLU A 222 22.11 8.50 -11.37
CA GLU A 222 22.12 7.05 -11.51
C GLU A 222 21.87 6.63 -12.96
N THR A 223 22.52 5.52 -13.34
CA THR A 223 22.25 4.83 -14.60
C THR A 223 21.39 3.60 -14.32
N LEU A 224 20.23 3.54 -14.94
CA LEU A 224 19.29 2.43 -14.76
C LEU A 224 19.58 1.31 -15.76
N ILE A 225 19.43 0.06 -15.30
CA ILE A 225 19.62 -1.13 -16.14
C ILE A 225 18.28 -1.51 -16.77
N ALA A 226 18.24 -1.61 -18.10
CA ALA A 226 17.04 -2.12 -18.75
C ALA A 226 16.77 -3.58 -18.33
N PRO A 227 15.57 -3.90 -17.78
CA PRO A 227 15.29 -5.26 -17.39
C PRO A 227 15.19 -6.17 -18.61
N GLU A 228 15.59 -7.44 -18.44
CA GLU A 228 15.50 -8.44 -19.50
C GLU A 228 14.05 -8.85 -19.75
N THR A 229 13.71 -9.08 -21.02
CA THR A 229 12.39 -9.62 -21.37
C THR A 229 12.33 -11.10 -21.04
N THR A 230 11.61 -11.45 -19.98
CA THR A 230 11.38 -12.85 -19.60
C THR A 230 10.18 -13.43 -20.35
N SER A 231 10.23 -14.74 -20.64
CA SER A 231 9.06 -15.45 -21.13
C SER A 231 8.00 -15.51 -20.03
N VAL A 232 6.74 -15.28 -20.41
CA VAL A 232 5.60 -15.39 -19.50
C VAL A 232 4.83 -16.65 -19.88
N GLU A 233 4.59 -17.52 -18.90
CA GLU A 233 3.73 -18.69 -19.09
C GLU A 233 2.28 -18.28 -18.84
N GLY A 234 1.36 -18.72 -19.70
CA GLY A 234 -0.06 -18.40 -19.62
C GLY A 234 -0.82 -19.16 -18.54
N SER A 235 -0.23 -19.31 -17.35
CA SER A 235 -0.89 -19.92 -16.19
C SER A 235 -1.47 -18.84 -15.28
N TYR A 236 -2.77 -18.93 -14.99
CA TYR A 236 -3.46 -18.02 -14.09
C TYR A 236 -3.48 -18.59 -12.67
N ASP A 237 -2.41 -18.36 -11.90
CA ASP A 237 -2.37 -18.63 -10.47
C ASP A 237 -2.32 -17.32 -9.68
N PHE A 238 -3.44 -16.98 -9.04
CA PHE A 238 -3.56 -15.77 -8.22
C PHE A 238 -3.26 -16.02 -6.75
N SER A 239 -2.81 -17.22 -6.36
CA SER A 239 -2.61 -17.62 -4.96
C SER A 239 -1.59 -16.72 -4.23
N GLN A 240 -0.62 -16.17 -4.97
CA GLN A 240 0.43 -15.30 -4.44
C GLN A 240 -0.01 -13.82 -4.31
N ARG A 241 -1.22 -13.49 -4.77
CA ARG A 241 -1.74 -12.13 -4.64
C ARG A 241 -2.06 -11.81 -3.17
N PRO A 242 -1.62 -10.65 -2.64
CA PRO A 242 -1.89 -10.28 -1.24
C PRO A 242 -3.39 -10.16 -0.94
N GLU A 243 -4.23 -9.84 -1.93
CA GLU A 243 -5.68 -9.80 -1.77
C GLU A 243 -6.26 -11.16 -1.37
N MET A 244 -5.67 -12.28 -1.84
CA MET A 244 -6.12 -13.61 -1.46
C MET A 244 -5.90 -13.89 0.03
N SER A 245 -4.76 -13.45 0.57
CA SER A 245 -4.49 -13.54 2.01
C SER A 245 -5.37 -12.60 2.83
N LEU A 246 -5.73 -11.43 2.28
CA LEU A 246 -6.68 -10.50 2.91
C LEU A 246 -8.08 -11.12 3.02
N TYR A 247 -8.61 -11.72 1.94
CA TYR A 247 -9.91 -12.41 1.98
C TYR A 247 -9.92 -13.58 2.96
N ALA A 248 -8.82 -14.35 3.02
CA ALA A 248 -8.69 -15.44 4.01
C ALA A 248 -8.74 -14.92 5.45
N ALA A 249 -8.01 -13.85 5.76
CA ALA A 249 -8.03 -13.22 7.08
C ALA A 249 -9.41 -12.63 7.44
N GLN A 250 -10.12 -12.05 6.48
CA GLN A 250 -11.49 -11.54 6.67
C GLN A 250 -12.49 -12.66 6.95
N LEU A 251 -12.37 -13.80 6.26
CA LEU A 251 -13.20 -14.98 6.51
C LEU A 251 -12.94 -15.55 7.91
N GLU A 252 -11.67 -15.67 8.32
CA GLU A 252 -11.29 -16.09 9.68
C GLU A 252 -11.88 -15.15 10.74
N GLN A 253 -11.78 -13.82 10.52
CA GLN A 253 -12.39 -12.84 11.40
C GLN A 253 -13.91 -13.03 11.51
N SER A 254 -14.59 -13.31 10.40
CA SER A 254 -16.02 -13.56 10.37
C SER A 254 -16.42 -14.84 11.14
N GLU A 255 -15.63 -15.91 11.05
CA GLU A 255 -15.82 -17.12 11.85
C GLU A 255 -15.67 -16.85 13.36
N LEU A 256 -14.70 -16.01 13.74
CA LEU A 256 -14.52 -15.61 15.15
C LEU A 256 -15.66 -14.70 15.63
N GLN A 257 -16.25 -13.88 14.76
CA GLN A 257 -17.49 -13.13 15.08
C GLN A 257 -18.65 -14.08 15.37
N LEU A 258 -18.83 -15.16 14.60
CA LEU A 258 -19.84 -16.18 14.87
C LEU A 258 -19.62 -16.86 16.24
N LYS A 259 -18.37 -17.16 16.63
CA LYS A 259 -18.05 -17.68 17.96
C LYS A 259 -18.39 -16.65 19.04
N GLN A 260 -18.12 -15.38 18.83
CA GLN A 260 -18.41 -14.30 19.78
C GLN A 260 -19.92 -14.18 20.06
N ILE A 261 -20.79 -14.29 19.04
CA ILE A 261 -22.26 -14.27 19.21
C ILE A 261 -22.68 -15.35 20.21
N ASN A 262 -22.10 -16.55 20.13
CA ASN A 262 -22.41 -17.64 21.07
C ASN A 262 -21.90 -17.36 22.50
N THR A 263 -20.80 -16.63 22.69
CA THR A 263 -20.32 -16.28 24.04
C THR A 263 -21.18 -15.21 24.71
N GLN A 264 -21.86 -14.35 23.94
CA GLN A 264 -22.71 -13.30 24.49
C GLN A 264 -23.95 -13.84 25.19
N ILE A 265 -24.43 -15.01 24.80
CA ILE A 265 -25.58 -15.70 25.43
C ILE A 265 -25.17 -16.59 26.59
N SER A 266 -23.87 -16.74 26.85
CA SER A 266 -23.38 -17.55 27.96
C SER A 266 -23.64 -16.86 29.31
N PRO A 267 -23.99 -17.60 30.35
CA PRO A 267 -24.11 -17.03 31.69
C PRO A 267 -22.74 -16.52 32.18
N LYS A 268 -22.77 -15.59 33.14
CA LYS A 268 -21.58 -15.01 33.76
C LYS A 268 -21.66 -15.15 35.29
N LEU A 269 -20.53 -15.34 35.92
CA LEU A 269 -20.40 -15.44 37.36
C LEU A 269 -19.38 -14.43 37.85
N ASN A 270 -19.82 -13.54 38.73
CA ASN A 270 -18.99 -12.48 39.32
C ASN A 270 -19.04 -12.55 40.84
N LEU A 271 -17.91 -12.33 41.50
CA LEU A 271 -17.82 -12.03 42.91
C LEU A 271 -17.85 -10.51 43.09
N ASN A 272 -18.82 -10.04 43.86
CA ASN A 272 -18.97 -8.62 44.19
C ASN A 272 -18.70 -8.43 45.68
N LEU A 273 -17.77 -7.56 45.99
CA LEU A 273 -17.48 -7.14 47.36
C LEU A 273 -17.77 -5.63 47.42
N GLN A 274 -18.67 -5.23 48.33
CA GLN A 274 -19.04 -3.84 48.53
C GLN A 274 -18.73 -3.43 49.96
N GLY A 275 -17.95 -2.39 50.13
CA GLY A 275 -17.83 -1.67 51.40
C GLY A 275 -18.57 -0.33 51.30
N GLY A 276 -19.35 0.01 52.24
CA GLY A 276 -20.10 1.27 52.27
C GLY A 276 -20.03 1.98 53.62
N TYR A 277 -20.07 3.31 53.58
CA TYR A 277 -20.26 4.15 54.75
C TYR A 277 -21.31 5.19 54.42
N GLY A 278 -22.36 5.27 55.25
CA GLY A 278 -23.48 6.13 54.91
C GLY A 278 -24.49 6.33 56.03
N ARG A 279 -25.45 7.21 55.78
CA ARG A 279 -26.59 7.51 56.64
C ARG A 279 -27.90 7.49 55.80
N PRO A 280 -28.84 6.60 56.08
CA PRO A 280 -28.62 5.43 56.93
C PRO A 280 -27.58 4.50 56.28
N GLY A 281 -26.88 3.72 57.08
CA GLY A 281 -26.05 2.61 56.60
C GLY A 281 -26.90 1.43 56.13
N MET A 282 -26.44 0.20 56.32
CA MET A 282 -27.23 -0.98 55.95
C MET A 282 -28.50 -1.16 56.82
N ASN A 283 -28.46 -0.65 58.07
CA ASN A 283 -29.65 -0.59 58.91
C ASN A 283 -30.45 0.67 58.59
N MET A 284 -31.53 0.47 57.81
CA MET A 284 -32.42 1.58 57.42
C MET A 284 -33.18 2.22 58.58
N LEU A 285 -33.23 1.59 59.74
CA LEU A 285 -33.91 2.10 60.92
C LEU A 285 -33.00 2.96 61.81
N SER A 286 -31.72 3.08 61.48
CA SER A 286 -30.80 3.94 62.20
C SER A 286 -30.55 5.24 61.45
N GLY A 287 -30.77 6.38 62.12
CA GLY A 287 -30.46 7.69 61.59
C GLY A 287 -28.96 8.06 61.63
N ASP A 288 -28.10 7.16 62.05
CA ASP A 288 -26.66 7.40 62.23
C ASP A 288 -25.83 6.94 61.05
N PHE A 289 -24.64 7.56 60.90
CA PHE A 289 -23.63 7.08 59.95
C PHE A 289 -23.08 5.76 60.41
N SER A 290 -23.12 4.74 59.54
CA SER A 290 -22.54 3.43 59.82
C SER A 290 -21.85 2.84 58.61
N GLY A 291 -20.77 2.06 58.89
CA GLY A 291 -20.08 1.28 57.89
C GLY A 291 -20.70 -0.12 57.74
N TYR A 292 -20.63 -0.64 56.51
CA TYR A 292 -21.09 -2.01 56.25
C TYR A 292 -20.20 -2.68 55.16
N PHE A 293 -20.28 -3.99 55.12
CA PHE A 293 -19.63 -4.79 54.08
C PHE A 293 -20.62 -5.85 53.57
N VAL A 294 -20.63 -6.04 52.27
CA VAL A 294 -21.43 -7.07 51.59
C VAL A 294 -20.56 -7.87 50.63
N ALA A 295 -20.58 -9.19 50.75
CA ALA A 295 -19.97 -10.10 49.82
C ALA A 295 -21.10 -10.88 49.09
N ALA A 296 -21.11 -10.87 47.76
CA ALA A 296 -22.15 -11.53 47.01
C ALA A 296 -21.57 -12.24 45.78
N LEU A 297 -22.04 -13.46 45.53
CA LEU A 297 -21.79 -14.14 44.27
C LEU A 297 -22.96 -13.84 43.31
N LYS A 298 -22.69 -13.14 42.22
CA LYS A 298 -23.70 -12.72 41.25
C LYS A 298 -23.66 -13.61 40.01
N PHE A 299 -24.70 -14.41 39.84
CA PHE A 299 -24.98 -15.14 38.61
C PHE A 299 -25.86 -14.27 37.69
N GLN A 300 -25.43 -14.10 36.43
CA GLN A 300 -26.17 -13.31 35.45
C GLN A 300 -26.27 -14.09 34.13
N TRP A 301 -27.48 -14.29 33.65
CA TRP A 301 -27.75 -14.91 32.36
C TRP A 301 -28.72 -14.02 31.57
N ASN A 302 -28.25 -13.52 30.44
CA ASN A 302 -29.08 -12.69 29.56
C ASN A 302 -29.85 -13.58 28.57
N ILE A 303 -30.98 -14.13 29.01
CA ILE A 303 -31.85 -14.98 28.17
C ILE A 303 -32.43 -14.20 27.02
N GLY A 304 -32.67 -12.87 27.16
CA GLY A 304 -33.18 -12.01 26.09
C GLY A 304 -32.27 -11.97 24.86
N ALA A 305 -30.97 -12.19 25.00
CA ALA A 305 -30.03 -12.29 23.89
C ALA A 305 -30.31 -13.50 22.95
N LEU A 306 -31.04 -14.51 23.43
CA LEU A 306 -31.47 -15.62 22.59
C LEU A 306 -32.48 -15.21 21.51
N TYR A 307 -33.26 -14.14 21.75
CA TYR A 307 -34.25 -13.68 20.77
C TYR A 307 -33.65 -13.12 19.48
N THR A 308 -32.48 -12.50 19.57
CA THR A 308 -31.77 -11.92 18.42
C THR A 308 -30.71 -12.83 17.81
N ARG A 309 -30.28 -13.87 18.58
CA ARG A 309 -29.17 -14.76 18.21
C ARG A 309 -29.23 -15.31 16.78
N ASP A 310 -30.41 -15.82 16.39
CA ASP A 310 -30.56 -16.43 15.06
C ASP A 310 -30.41 -15.38 13.95
N ASN A 311 -30.91 -14.16 14.17
CA ASN A 311 -30.72 -13.06 13.23
C ASN A 311 -29.25 -12.60 13.19
N ASP A 312 -28.57 -12.54 14.35
CA ASP A 312 -27.16 -12.16 14.43
C ASP A 312 -26.27 -13.20 13.71
N ILE A 313 -26.58 -14.49 13.88
CA ILE A 313 -25.88 -15.58 13.15
C ILE A 313 -26.16 -15.49 11.64
N ARG A 314 -27.41 -15.26 11.22
CA ARG A 314 -27.74 -15.11 9.79
C ARG A 314 -27.04 -13.91 9.18
N LYS A 315 -26.97 -12.80 9.90
CA LYS A 315 -26.25 -11.60 9.49
C LYS A 315 -24.75 -11.90 9.31
N ALA A 316 -24.10 -12.50 10.32
CA ALA A 316 -22.68 -12.84 10.23
C ALA A 316 -22.38 -13.84 9.10
N LYS A 317 -23.27 -14.80 8.84
CA LYS A 317 -23.13 -15.70 7.69
C LYS A 317 -23.33 -14.98 6.35
N ALA A 318 -24.22 -13.99 6.27
CA ALA A 318 -24.40 -13.18 5.08
C ALA A 318 -23.17 -12.29 4.83
N ASP A 319 -22.58 -11.74 5.89
CA ASP A 319 -21.31 -10.97 5.79
C ASP A 319 -20.14 -11.85 5.31
N ALA A 320 -20.03 -13.11 5.80
CA ALA A 320 -19.05 -14.06 5.31
C ALA A 320 -19.28 -14.44 3.83
N ALA A 321 -20.54 -14.67 3.44
CA ALA A 321 -20.88 -14.96 2.05
C ALA A 321 -20.56 -13.77 1.12
N ARG A 322 -20.72 -12.53 1.61
CA ARG A 322 -20.32 -11.34 0.85
C ARG A 322 -18.81 -11.29 0.62
N ILE A 323 -17.99 -11.60 1.64
CA ILE A 323 -16.53 -11.67 1.48
C ILE A 323 -16.16 -12.73 0.43
N GLU A 324 -16.82 -13.86 0.42
CA GLU A 324 -16.60 -14.91 -0.58
C GLU A 324 -16.96 -14.45 -2.01
N LEU A 325 -18.09 -13.75 -2.17
CA LEU A 325 -18.47 -13.14 -3.46
C LEU A 325 -17.48 -12.05 -3.90
N ASP A 326 -16.97 -11.25 -2.96
CA ASP A 326 -15.93 -10.26 -3.26
C ASP A 326 -14.64 -10.93 -3.74
N ARG A 327 -14.26 -12.07 -3.13
CA ARG A 327 -13.14 -12.90 -3.56
C ARG A 327 -13.36 -13.49 -4.97
N GLU A 328 -14.54 -14.04 -5.23
CA GLU A 328 -14.88 -14.58 -6.56
C GLU A 328 -14.86 -13.47 -7.62
N THR A 329 -15.40 -12.29 -7.29
CA THR A 329 -15.38 -11.12 -8.18
C THR A 329 -13.95 -10.66 -8.46
N PHE A 330 -13.09 -10.63 -7.44
CA PHE A 330 -11.68 -10.33 -7.60
C PHE A 330 -10.99 -11.32 -8.55
N LEU A 331 -11.21 -12.61 -8.37
CA LEU A 331 -10.65 -13.66 -9.23
C LEU A 331 -11.12 -13.54 -10.68
N LEU A 332 -12.40 -13.26 -10.89
CA LEU A 332 -12.96 -13.04 -12.23
C LEU A 332 -12.31 -11.82 -12.91
N ASN A 333 -12.25 -10.68 -12.21
CA ASN A 333 -11.66 -9.45 -12.74
C ASN A 333 -10.16 -9.64 -13.03
N SER A 334 -9.43 -10.30 -12.13
CA SER A 334 -8.01 -10.61 -12.33
C SER A 334 -7.79 -11.54 -13.52
N SER A 335 -8.69 -12.51 -13.76
CA SER A 335 -8.63 -13.40 -14.91
C SER A 335 -8.87 -12.64 -16.23
N ILE A 336 -9.84 -11.72 -16.25
CA ILE A 336 -10.11 -10.84 -17.39
C ILE A 336 -8.90 -9.94 -17.69
N GLU A 337 -8.34 -9.33 -16.65
CA GLU A 337 -7.16 -8.46 -16.78
C GLU A 337 -5.93 -9.23 -17.25
N ALA A 338 -5.67 -10.42 -16.71
CA ALA A 338 -4.57 -11.29 -17.12
C ALA A 338 -4.68 -11.68 -18.59
N GLU A 339 -5.89 -12.02 -19.08
CA GLU A 339 -6.13 -12.31 -20.50
C GLU A 339 -5.88 -11.09 -21.39
N GLN A 340 -6.32 -9.92 -20.97
CA GLN A 340 -6.07 -8.67 -21.69
C GLN A 340 -4.57 -8.38 -21.79
N LYS A 341 -3.82 -8.50 -20.65
CA LYS A 341 -2.37 -8.29 -20.62
C LYS A 341 -1.62 -9.33 -21.45
N MET A 342 -2.06 -10.58 -21.48
CA MET A 342 -1.48 -11.62 -22.35
C MET A 342 -1.66 -11.28 -23.84
N ASN A 343 -2.82 -10.76 -24.22
CA ASN A 343 -3.07 -10.31 -25.58
C ASN A 343 -2.23 -9.06 -25.95
N GLU A 344 -2.04 -8.12 -25.01
CA GLU A 344 -1.14 -6.97 -25.18
C GLU A 344 0.31 -7.42 -25.41
N ILE A 345 0.80 -8.39 -24.63
CA ILE A 345 2.14 -8.98 -24.79
C ILE A 345 2.30 -9.60 -26.18
N LYS A 346 1.32 -10.41 -26.62
CA LYS A 346 1.33 -11.03 -27.95
C LYS A 346 1.36 -9.98 -29.05
N LYS A 347 0.46 -9.00 -28.98
CA LYS A 347 0.42 -7.86 -29.92
C LYS A 347 1.75 -7.10 -29.96
N ALA A 348 2.34 -6.80 -28.82
CA ALA A 348 3.60 -6.06 -28.74
C ALA A 348 4.77 -6.86 -29.37
N ARG A 349 4.81 -8.19 -29.21
CA ARG A 349 5.80 -9.06 -29.86
C ARG A 349 5.65 -9.06 -31.38
N ASP A 350 4.40 -9.15 -31.88
CA ASP A 350 4.12 -9.14 -33.33
C ASP A 350 4.51 -7.79 -33.93
N VAL A 351 4.20 -6.67 -33.26
CA VAL A 351 4.58 -5.31 -33.68
C VAL A 351 6.09 -5.14 -33.73
N LEU A 352 6.83 -5.61 -32.72
CA LEU A 352 8.29 -5.52 -32.70
C LEU A 352 8.95 -6.31 -33.85
N THR A 353 8.35 -7.42 -34.26
CA THR A 353 8.83 -8.16 -35.45
C THR A 353 8.68 -7.30 -36.72
N GLN A 354 7.55 -6.61 -36.84
CA GLN A 354 7.31 -5.69 -38.00
C GLN A 354 8.21 -4.45 -37.95
N ASP A 355 8.46 -3.90 -36.74
CA ASP A 355 9.37 -2.76 -36.55
C ASP A 355 10.78 -3.07 -37.08
N ALA A 356 11.31 -4.26 -36.85
CA ALA A 356 12.61 -4.67 -37.34
C ALA A 356 12.68 -4.62 -38.90
N ASP A 357 11.64 -5.07 -39.55
CA ASP A 357 11.53 -5.02 -41.03
C ASP A 357 11.39 -3.59 -41.52
N ILE A 358 10.53 -2.78 -40.86
CA ILE A 358 10.35 -1.36 -41.22
C ILE A 358 11.66 -0.60 -41.08
N ILE A 359 12.39 -0.77 -39.95
CA ILE A 359 13.69 -0.11 -39.74
C ILE A 359 14.69 -0.50 -40.81
N SER A 360 14.77 -1.80 -41.16
CA SER A 360 15.68 -2.27 -42.19
C SER A 360 15.40 -1.64 -43.55
N LEU A 361 14.11 -1.48 -43.92
CA LEU A 361 13.67 -0.84 -45.14
C LEU A 361 13.94 0.67 -45.11
N ARG A 362 13.58 1.37 -44.04
CA ARG A 362 13.82 2.81 -43.87
C ARG A 362 15.30 3.14 -43.93
N LYS A 363 16.16 2.35 -43.32
CA LYS A 363 17.61 2.49 -43.39
C LYS A 363 18.12 2.40 -44.83
N ARG A 364 17.69 1.40 -45.61
CA ARG A 364 18.09 1.26 -47.03
C ARG A 364 17.60 2.46 -47.87
N ILE A 365 16.36 2.89 -47.64
CA ILE A 365 15.78 4.04 -48.34
C ILE A 365 16.61 5.30 -48.05
N ARG A 366 16.94 5.55 -46.77
CA ARG A 366 17.75 6.69 -46.38
C ARG A 366 19.17 6.62 -47.01
N GLU A 367 19.83 5.44 -46.98
CA GLU A 367 21.17 5.25 -47.57
C GLU A 367 21.14 5.51 -49.09
N THR A 368 20.11 5.04 -49.79
CA THR A 368 19.90 5.34 -51.23
C THR A 368 19.66 6.83 -51.42
N GLY A 369 18.81 7.45 -50.62
CA GLY A 369 18.51 8.88 -50.68
C GLY A 369 19.75 9.76 -50.39
N GLU A 370 20.63 9.34 -49.51
CA GLU A 370 21.91 10.03 -49.26
C GLU A 370 22.79 10.06 -50.50
N THR A 371 22.87 8.92 -51.23
CA THR A 371 23.62 8.85 -52.48
C THR A 371 22.95 9.72 -53.57
N GLN A 372 21.63 9.62 -53.72
CA GLN A 372 20.86 10.43 -54.70
C GLN A 372 20.99 11.93 -54.44
N TYR A 373 21.03 12.35 -53.15
CA TYR A 373 21.26 13.75 -52.79
C TYR A 373 22.68 14.19 -53.22
N LYS A 374 23.71 13.40 -52.95
CA LYS A 374 25.09 13.68 -53.34
C LYS A 374 25.28 13.76 -54.83
N GLU A 375 24.49 13.02 -55.60
CA GLU A 375 24.46 13.05 -57.05
C GLU A 375 23.53 14.14 -57.61
N GLY A 376 22.85 14.92 -56.77
CA GLY A 376 21.93 15.98 -57.18
C GLY A 376 20.59 15.50 -57.76
N ALA A 377 20.25 14.20 -57.55
CA ALA A 377 19.02 13.60 -58.04
C ALA A 377 17.78 13.91 -57.19
N ILE A 378 17.94 14.21 -55.91
CA ILE A 378 16.87 14.67 -55.00
C ILE A 378 17.30 15.95 -54.25
N LYS A 379 16.30 16.67 -53.73
CA LYS A 379 16.53 17.88 -52.94
C LYS A 379 16.95 17.54 -51.51
N MET A 380 17.58 18.48 -50.80
CA MET A 380 17.90 18.37 -49.37
C MET A 380 16.64 18.11 -48.54
N SER A 381 15.54 18.78 -48.82
CA SER A 381 14.26 18.58 -48.11
C SER A 381 13.78 17.12 -48.17
N ASP A 382 13.97 16.46 -49.31
CA ASP A 382 13.54 15.07 -49.52
C ASP A 382 14.45 14.12 -48.73
N PHE A 383 15.77 14.36 -48.77
CA PHE A 383 16.73 13.58 -47.96
C PHE A 383 16.48 13.75 -46.46
N LEU A 384 16.23 14.98 -45.98
CA LEU A 384 15.91 15.22 -44.55
C LEU A 384 14.61 14.51 -44.12
N SER A 385 13.62 14.43 -45.05
CA SER A 385 12.41 13.64 -44.77
C SER A 385 12.70 12.15 -44.61
N LEU A 386 13.60 11.57 -45.44
CA LEU A 386 14.00 10.16 -45.32
C LEU A 386 14.75 9.89 -44.00
N LEU A 387 15.57 10.82 -43.57
CA LEU A 387 16.28 10.74 -42.28
C LEU A 387 15.31 10.79 -41.08
N ASP A 388 14.34 11.69 -41.13
CA ASP A 388 13.31 11.82 -40.09
C ASP A 388 12.41 10.56 -40.02
N GLU A 389 12.07 9.97 -41.17
CA GLU A 389 11.29 8.73 -41.24
C GLU A 389 12.06 7.52 -40.64
N GLU A 390 13.37 7.40 -40.84
CA GLU A 390 14.20 6.37 -40.16
C GLU A 390 14.26 6.63 -38.67
N TYR A 391 14.44 7.88 -38.22
CA TYR A 391 14.43 8.24 -36.81
C TYR A 391 13.09 7.90 -36.14
N LYS A 392 11.97 8.24 -36.77
CA LYS A 392 10.62 7.91 -36.29
C LYS A 392 10.44 6.40 -36.12
N ALA A 393 10.91 5.61 -37.08
CA ALA A 393 10.83 4.15 -37.00
C ALA A 393 11.62 3.59 -35.79
N LEU A 394 12.84 4.08 -35.55
CA LEU A 394 13.68 3.71 -34.43
C LEU A 394 13.07 4.14 -33.08
N ALA A 395 12.48 5.34 -33.04
CA ALA A 395 11.80 5.83 -31.83
C ALA A 395 10.55 5.00 -31.51
N SER A 396 9.80 4.60 -32.54
CA SER A 396 8.61 3.74 -32.43
C SER A 396 8.97 2.36 -31.88
N GLU A 397 10.02 1.72 -32.42
CA GLU A 397 10.52 0.43 -31.93
C GLU A 397 10.92 0.52 -30.45
N SER A 398 11.62 1.57 -30.06
CA SER A 398 12.02 1.79 -28.68
C SER A 398 10.82 1.90 -27.73
N LEU A 399 9.77 2.61 -28.16
CA LEU A 399 8.50 2.70 -27.42
C LEU A 399 7.81 1.33 -27.30
N HIS A 400 7.68 0.60 -28.40
CA HIS A 400 7.03 -0.72 -28.43
C HIS A 400 7.80 -1.74 -27.57
N ARG A 401 9.13 -1.66 -27.54
CA ARG A 401 9.98 -2.50 -26.67
C ARG A 401 9.71 -2.24 -25.18
N VAL A 402 9.64 -0.98 -24.77
CA VAL A 402 9.32 -0.62 -23.38
C VAL A 402 7.88 -1.00 -23.04
N GLN A 403 6.93 -0.80 -23.97
CA GLN A 403 5.54 -1.24 -23.79
C GLN A 403 5.43 -2.76 -23.61
N LEU A 404 6.21 -3.56 -24.34
CA LEU A 404 6.27 -5.01 -24.14
C LEU A 404 6.75 -5.35 -22.72
N ILE A 405 7.82 -4.70 -22.26
CA ILE A 405 8.33 -4.90 -20.90
C ILE A 405 7.25 -4.52 -19.88
N MET A 406 6.63 -3.35 -20.01
CA MET A 406 5.54 -2.91 -19.13
C MET A 406 4.39 -3.92 -19.09
N SER A 407 3.94 -4.41 -20.25
CA SER A 407 2.86 -5.41 -20.32
C SER A 407 3.23 -6.73 -19.63
N ILE A 408 4.51 -7.15 -19.71
CA ILE A 408 5.01 -8.32 -18.99
C ILE A 408 4.98 -8.10 -17.48
N TYR A 409 5.42 -6.95 -16.99
CA TYR A 409 5.39 -6.61 -15.56
C TYR A 409 3.95 -6.47 -15.05
N ASP A 410 3.08 -5.81 -15.81
CA ASP A 410 1.65 -5.72 -15.50
C ASP A 410 1.01 -7.10 -15.38
N TYR A 411 1.29 -8.01 -16.33
CA TYR A 411 0.80 -9.39 -16.27
C TYR A 411 1.30 -10.10 -15.01
N LYS A 412 2.59 -10.02 -14.70
CA LYS A 412 3.17 -10.61 -13.49
C LYS A 412 2.53 -10.03 -12.21
N ASN A 413 2.31 -8.71 -12.18
CA ASN A 413 1.63 -8.07 -11.07
C ASN A 413 0.18 -8.53 -10.95
N THR A 414 -0.56 -8.66 -12.06
CA THR A 414 -1.95 -9.16 -12.06
C THR A 414 -2.04 -10.60 -11.58
N THR A 415 -1.08 -11.46 -11.97
CA THR A 415 -1.07 -12.89 -11.58
C THR A 415 -0.36 -13.18 -10.26
N GLY A 416 0.30 -12.19 -9.65
CA GLY A 416 1.06 -12.38 -8.41
C GLY A 416 2.39 -13.11 -8.59
N GLN A 417 2.86 -13.28 -9.83
CA GLN A 417 4.15 -13.90 -10.08
C GLN A 417 5.28 -13.00 -9.55
N THR A 418 6.16 -13.57 -8.74
CA THR A 418 7.39 -12.86 -8.31
C THR A 418 8.34 -12.70 -9.49
N LEU A 419 9.07 -11.60 -9.49
CA LEU A 419 10.13 -11.31 -10.47
C LEU A 419 11.28 -12.27 -10.34
#